data_ba3dc32a65387a23023f89ee6a45be30
#
_entry.id   ba3dc32a65387a23023f89ee6a45be30
#
_cell.length_a   1.000
_cell.length_b   1.000
_cell.length_c   1.000
_cell.angle_alpha   90.00
_cell.angle_beta   90.00
_cell.angle_gamma   90.00
#
_symmetry.space_group_name_H-M   'P 1'
#
loop_
_entity.id
_entity.type
_entity.pdbx_description
1 polymer ?
#
loop_
_entity_poly.entity_id
_entity_poly.type
_entity_poly.pdbx_seq_one_letter_code
_entity_poly.pdbx_strand_id
1 'polypeptide(L)'
;MNSTKKIYTGVALVMMTVIIWSGNYVVAKGISKQLPAVSLAFYRWSLASICIMPFAIKKFVGERQIILANKSYIFWTAVTGVTIFNTFIYLGGHYTSAINLALIGTVSAPIFVTILSAFFLKEFIGLFRITGMVICFIGVLFLISQGSLQKLANFHFGKGDVMVLFSAFSFAIYSILVKKKPAAISPVVFLFTIFTLGTLVLFPFYIYETVNALVPVHWNGNMIATIFYLGIGNSIIGFFGWNAAIEKLGSTATALFANLIPVFSTIEAVLFLHEQFSFIHLISGVLVIGGVIIANITRPAKAVQTI
;
A
#
# COMPACT_ATOMS: atom_id res chain seq x y z
N MET A 1 -3.52 -19.41 19.97
CA MET A 1 -3.37 -17.98 20.32
C MET A 1 -4.77 -17.41 20.51
N ASN A 2 -5.05 -16.78 21.66
CA ASN A 2 -6.39 -16.22 21.95
C ASN A 2 -6.84 -15.30 20.81
N SER A 3 -8.11 -15.37 20.40
CA SER A 3 -8.70 -14.55 19.31
C SER A 3 -8.39 -13.06 19.50
N THR A 4 -8.51 -12.57 20.71
CA THR A 4 -8.22 -11.17 21.08
C THR A 4 -6.74 -10.80 20.85
N LYS A 5 -5.79 -11.66 21.23
CA LYS A 5 -4.36 -11.42 20.99
C LYS A 5 -4.02 -11.36 19.50
N LYS A 6 -4.71 -12.18 18.68
CA LYS A 6 -4.56 -12.18 17.22
C LYS A 6 -4.98 -10.83 16.62
N ILE A 7 -6.12 -10.28 17.07
CA ILE A 7 -6.65 -8.99 16.61
C ILE A 7 -5.69 -7.85 16.99
N TYR A 8 -5.30 -7.73 18.26
CA TYR A 8 -4.38 -6.67 18.70
C TYR A 8 -3.04 -6.70 17.95
N THR A 9 -2.49 -7.90 17.74
CA THR A 9 -1.25 -8.03 16.94
C THR A 9 -1.46 -7.59 15.51
N GLY A 10 -2.59 -7.94 14.90
CA GLY A 10 -2.93 -7.50 13.54
C GLY A 10 -3.06 -5.99 13.42
N VAL A 11 -3.75 -5.35 14.37
CA VAL A 11 -3.89 -3.89 14.44
C VAL A 11 -2.54 -3.21 14.61
N ALA A 12 -1.70 -3.69 15.55
CA ALA A 12 -0.36 -3.12 15.76
C ALA A 12 0.51 -3.20 14.50
N LEU A 13 0.48 -4.32 13.79
CA LEU A 13 1.23 -4.51 12.53
C LEU A 13 0.75 -3.58 11.42
N VAL A 14 -0.56 -3.44 11.22
CA VAL A 14 -1.06 -2.55 10.19
C VAL A 14 -0.84 -1.08 10.54
N MET A 15 -0.95 -0.69 11.81
CA MET A 15 -0.64 0.67 12.27
C MET A 15 0.83 1.03 12.01
N MET A 16 1.76 0.15 12.38
CA MET A 16 3.18 0.31 12.06
C MET A 16 3.39 0.47 10.56
N THR A 17 2.76 -0.37 9.76
CA THR A 17 2.84 -0.30 8.28
C THR A 17 2.34 1.03 7.75
N VAL A 18 1.19 1.51 8.21
CA VAL A 18 0.57 2.75 7.76
C VAL A 18 1.44 3.95 8.10
N ILE A 19 2.04 3.99 9.30
CA ILE A 19 2.99 5.03 9.71
C ILE A 19 4.21 5.03 8.78
N ILE A 20 4.78 3.87 8.49
CA ILE A 20 5.93 3.76 7.57
C ILE A 20 5.53 4.18 6.14
N TRP A 21 4.33 3.82 5.70
CA TRP A 21 3.87 4.12 4.34
C TRP A 21 3.44 5.58 4.17
N SER A 22 3.06 6.29 5.24
CA SER A 22 2.72 7.71 5.16
C SER A 22 3.88 8.58 4.68
N GLY A 23 5.09 8.32 5.14
CA GLY A 23 6.30 9.00 4.68
C GLY A 23 6.69 8.69 3.23
N ASN A 24 6.21 7.58 2.64
CA ASN A 24 6.51 7.24 1.25
C ASN A 24 6.07 8.32 0.24
N TYR A 25 4.90 8.92 0.45
CA TYR A 25 4.36 9.94 -0.46
C TYR A 25 5.17 11.23 -0.39
N VAL A 26 5.59 11.63 0.81
CA VAL A 26 6.43 12.82 1.03
C VAL A 26 7.79 12.63 0.37
N VAL A 27 8.42 11.51 0.64
CA VAL A 27 9.76 11.16 0.15
C VAL A 27 9.74 10.92 -1.37
N ALA A 28 8.79 10.14 -1.89
CA ALA A 28 8.68 9.84 -3.32
C ALA A 28 8.51 11.12 -4.15
N LYS A 29 7.71 12.09 -3.67
CA LYS A 29 7.54 13.37 -4.34
C LYS A 29 8.82 14.20 -4.33
N GLY A 30 9.55 14.23 -3.23
CA GLY A 30 10.81 14.96 -3.12
C GLY A 30 11.87 14.50 -4.14
N ILE A 31 11.87 13.19 -4.48
CA ILE A 31 12.87 12.59 -5.38
C ILE A 31 12.38 12.46 -6.84
N SER A 32 11.07 12.63 -7.11
CA SER A 32 10.48 12.40 -8.43
C SER A 32 11.12 13.21 -9.57
N LYS A 33 11.66 14.39 -9.26
CA LYS A 33 12.39 15.23 -10.24
C LYS A 33 13.84 14.81 -10.45
N GLN A 34 14.40 13.98 -9.57
CA GLN A 34 15.82 13.60 -9.57
C GLN A 34 16.04 12.20 -10.11
N LEU A 35 15.04 11.33 -9.98
CA LEU A 35 15.10 9.93 -10.39
C LEU A 35 13.86 9.52 -11.16
N PRO A 36 14.01 8.90 -12.35
CA PRO A 36 12.88 8.37 -13.13
C PRO A 36 12.09 7.32 -12.35
N ALA A 37 10.80 7.20 -12.66
CA ALA A 37 9.86 6.42 -11.85
C ALA A 37 10.14 4.91 -11.83
N VAL A 38 10.50 4.33 -12.99
CA VAL A 38 10.81 2.90 -13.07
C VAL A 38 12.15 2.61 -12.41
N SER A 39 13.12 3.51 -12.57
CA SER A 39 14.44 3.42 -11.91
C SER A 39 14.30 3.45 -10.38
N LEU A 40 13.47 4.35 -9.85
CA LEU A 40 13.17 4.40 -8.41
C LEU A 40 12.55 3.08 -7.92
N ALA A 41 11.56 2.56 -8.64
CA ALA A 41 10.93 1.28 -8.32
C ALA A 41 11.95 0.13 -8.37
N PHE A 42 12.80 0.09 -9.40
CA PHE A 42 13.82 -0.93 -9.58
C PHE A 42 14.85 -0.92 -8.44
N TYR A 43 15.42 0.23 -8.11
CA TYR A 43 16.41 0.33 -7.01
C TYR A 43 15.80 -0.04 -5.66
N ARG A 44 14.59 0.43 -5.37
CA ARG A 44 13.85 0.09 -4.16
C ARG A 44 13.69 -1.43 -4.00
N TRP A 45 13.19 -2.09 -5.04
CA TRP A 45 12.89 -3.53 -4.99
C TRP A 45 14.13 -4.39 -5.08
N SER A 46 15.18 -3.94 -5.80
CA SER A 46 16.49 -4.57 -5.80
C SER A 46 17.09 -4.57 -4.39
N LEU A 47 17.10 -3.42 -3.72
CA LEU A 47 17.58 -3.33 -2.35
C LEU A 47 16.78 -4.22 -1.41
N ALA A 48 15.45 -4.20 -1.51
CA ALA A 48 14.59 -5.06 -0.69
C ALA A 48 14.90 -6.55 -0.90
N SER A 49 15.08 -6.98 -2.15
CA SER A 49 15.41 -8.36 -2.51
C SER A 49 16.79 -8.79 -1.95
N ILE A 50 17.79 -7.94 -2.08
CA ILE A 50 19.14 -8.18 -1.56
C ILE A 50 19.13 -8.27 -0.03
N CYS A 51 18.46 -7.32 0.65
CA CYS A 51 18.44 -7.27 2.10
C CYS A 51 17.64 -8.42 2.75
N ILE A 52 16.57 -8.91 2.11
CA ILE A 52 15.79 -10.04 2.64
C ILE A 52 16.42 -11.40 2.31
N MET A 53 17.26 -11.50 1.28
CA MET A 53 17.85 -12.73 0.78
C MET A 53 18.56 -13.55 1.88
N PRO A 54 19.43 -13.00 2.75
CA PRO A 54 20.12 -13.77 3.77
C PRO A 54 19.18 -14.52 4.73
N PHE A 55 18.01 -13.95 4.99
CA PHE A 55 16.99 -14.52 5.88
C PHE A 55 16.09 -15.54 5.18
N ALA A 56 15.99 -15.45 3.84
CA ALA A 56 15.09 -16.27 3.03
C ALA A 56 15.77 -17.47 2.39
N ILE A 57 17.03 -17.34 1.94
CA ILE A 57 17.67 -18.27 1.01
C ILE A 57 17.69 -19.73 1.46
N LYS A 58 18.00 -19.98 2.75
CA LYS A 58 18.03 -21.35 3.31
C LYS A 58 16.64 -22.01 3.24
N LYS A 59 15.59 -21.26 3.62
CA LYS A 59 14.21 -21.75 3.57
C LYS A 59 13.70 -21.86 2.14
N PHE A 60 14.08 -20.93 1.27
CA PHE A 60 13.73 -20.94 -0.16
C PHE A 60 14.13 -22.24 -0.85
N VAL A 61 15.34 -22.75 -0.58
CA VAL A 61 15.80 -24.04 -1.14
C VAL A 61 14.87 -25.19 -0.72
N GLY A 62 14.39 -25.19 0.54
CA GLY A 62 13.44 -26.20 1.02
C GLY A 62 12.02 -26.02 0.44
N GLU A 63 11.58 -24.79 0.21
CA GLU A 63 10.23 -24.47 -0.24
C GLU A 63 10.12 -24.33 -1.78
N ARG A 64 11.23 -24.47 -2.53
CA ARG A 64 11.31 -24.21 -3.98
C ARG A 64 10.30 -25.00 -4.81
N GLN A 65 10.05 -26.25 -4.46
CA GLN A 65 9.08 -27.09 -5.19
C GLN A 65 7.65 -26.56 -5.04
N ILE A 66 7.30 -26.08 -3.84
CA ILE A 66 5.99 -25.48 -3.55
C ILE A 66 5.83 -24.17 -4.35
N ILE A 67 6.89 -23.37 -4.43
CA ILE A 67 6.91 -22.14 -5.22
C ILE A 67 6.70 -22.43 -6.70
N LEU A 68 7.42 -23.42 -7.25
CA LEU A 68 7.31 -23.85 -8.65
C LEU A 68 5.92 -24.43 -8.95
N ALA A 69 5.34 -25.19 -8.04
CA ALA A 69 3.97 -25.70 -8.17
C ALA A 69 2.92 -24.56 -8.19
N ASN A 70 3.25 -23.42 -7.57
CA ASN A 70 2.38 -22.23 -7.51
C ASN A 70 2.91 -21.07 -8.37
N LYS A 71 3.68 -21.33 -9.43
CA LYS A 71 4.39 -20.32 -10.21
C LYS A 71 3.50 -19.21 -10.76
N SER A 72 2.31 -19.54 -11.27
CA SER A 72 1.36 -18.55 -11.79
C SER A 72 0.85 -17.63 -10.69
N TYR A 73 0.49 -18.19 -9.52
CA TYR A 73 0.08 -17.43 -8.35
C TYR A 73 1.19 -16.46 -7.89
N ILE A 74 2.42 -16.95 -7.76
CA ILE A 74 3.59 -16.14 -7.37
C ILE A 74 3.86 -15.03 -8.39
N PHE A 75 3.80 -15.37 -9.69
CA PHE A 75 4.01 -14.40 -10.76
C PHE A 75 3.01 -13.25 -10.69
N TRP A 76 1.71 -13.54 -10.63
CA TRP A 76 0.71 -12.49 -10.56
C TRP A 76 0.76 -11.68 -9.27
N THR A 77 1.15 -12.32 -8.16
CA THR A 77 1.35 -11.60 -6.89
C THR A 77 2.55 -10.65 -6.97
N ALA A 78 3.65 -11.07 -7.60
CA ALA A 78 4.82 -10.21 -7.82
C ALA A 78 4.48 -9.05 -8.78
N VAL A 79 3.82 -9.34 -9.89
CA VAL A 79 3.44 -8.31 -10.88
C VAL A 79 2.51 -7.28 -10.26
N THR A 80 1.46 -7.71 -9.56
CA THR A 80 0.46 -6.78 -9.01
C THR A 80 0.97 -6.02 -7.79
N GLY A 81 1.69 -6.66 -6.88
CA GLY A 81 2.13 -6.04 -5.62
C GLY A 81 3.46 -5.29 -5.71
N VAL A 82 4.32 -5.68 -6.65
CA VAL A 82 5.69 -5.15 -6.76
C VAL A 82 5.84 -4.31 -8.04
N THR A 83 5.63 -4.94 -9.20
CA THR A 83 5.92 -4.31 -10.48
C THR A 83 4.94 -3.18 -10.79
N ILE A 84 3.62 -3.44 -10.78
CA ILE A 84 2.61 -2.47 -11.21
C ILE A 84 2.36 -1.42 -10.11
N PHE A 85 2.05 -1.86 -8.89
CA PHE A 85 1.56 -0.99 -7.82
C PHE A 85 2.44 0.26 -7.63
N ASN A 86 3.69 0.09 -7.26
CA ASN A 86 4.55 1.24 -6.96
C ASN A 86 5.01 1.99 -8.21
N THR A 87 5.27 1.28 -9.32
CA THR A 87 5.68 1.92 -10.58
C THR A 87 4.61 2.88 -11.07
N PHE A 88 3.34 2.49 -11.04
CA PHE A 88 2.24 3.36 -11.46
C PHE A 88 1.95 4.50 -10.49
N ILE A 89 2.22 4.34 -9.18
CA ILE A 89 2.22 5.47 -8.23
C ILE A 89 3.29 6.49 -8.63
N TYR A 90 4.52 6.04 -8.89
CA TYR A 90 5.62 6.93 -9.24
C TYR A 90 5.40 7.61 -10.60
N LEU A 91 4.94 6.86 -11.61
CA LEU A 91 4.54 7.42 -12.90
C LEU A 91 3.41 8.44 -12.74
N GLY A 92 2.37 8.12 -11.98
CA GLY A 92 1.27 9.04 -11.69
C GLY A 92 1.76 10.34 -11.06
N GLY A 93 2.76 10.28 -10.18
CA GLY A 93 3.37 11.44 -9.53
C GLY A 93 4.00 12.46 -10.48
N HIS A 94 4.37 12.06 -11.69
CA HIS A 94 4.85 12.98 -12.72
C HIS A 94 3.72 13.78 -13.39
N TYR A 95 2.48 13.25 -13.40
CA TYR A 95 1.36 13.81 -14.17
C TYR A 95 0.24 14.37 -13.30
N THR A 96 0.24 14.08 -11.99
CA THR A 96 -0.80 14.58 -11.09
C THR A 96 -0.22 15.27 -9.86
N SER A 97 -1.05 16.02 -9.14
CA SER A 97 -0.66 16.68 -7.90
C SER A 97 -0.50 15.65 -6.76
N ALA A 98 0.26 16.02 -5.70
CA ALA A 98 0.34 15.19 -4.50
C ALA A 98 -1.02 15.00 -3.85
N ILE A 99 -1.90 16.00 -3.97
CA ILE A 99 -3.27 15.96 -3.47
C ILE A 99 -4.04 14.84 -4.18
N ASN A 100 -3.99 14.81 -5.52
CA ASN A 100 -4.67 13.78 -6.29
C ASN A 100 -4.08 12.38 -6.05
N LEU A 101 -2.75 12.26 -5.96
CA LEU A 101 -2.07 11.01 -5.59
C LEU A 101 -2.59 10.45 -4.27
N ALA A 102 -2.61 11.28 -3.23
CA ALA A 102 -3.08 10.89 -1.92
C ALA A 102 -4.58 10.54 -1.95
N LEU A 103 -5.41 11.39 -2.57
CA LEU A 103 -6.85 11.19 -2.68
C LEU A 103 -7.18 9.86 -3.35
N ILE A 104 -6.68 9.69 -4.58
CA ILE A 104 -7.05 8.54 -5.40
C ILE A 104 -6.43 7.27 -4.85
N GLY A 105 -5.14 7.31 -4.47
CA GLY A 105 -4.42 6.14 -3.99
C GLY A 105 -4.93 5.59 -2.67
N THR A 106 -5.18 6.47 -1.68
CA THR A 106 -5.57 6.04 -0.33
C THR A 106 -7.04 5.66 -0.21
N VAL A 107 -7.92 6.28 -1.00
CA VAL A 107 -9.37 6.03 -0.93
C VAL A 107 -9.79 4.88 -1.83
N SER A 108 -9.21 4.79 -3.04
CA SER A 108 -9.64 3.78 -4.02
C SER A 108 -9.21 2.37 -3.63
N ALA A 109 -8.03 2.19 -3.03
CA ALA A 109 -7.53 0.87 -2.67
C ALA A 109 -8.46 0.12 -1.70
N PRO A 110 -8.93 0.68 -0.57
CA PRO A 110 -9.89 0.01 0.30
C PRO A 110 -11.23 -0.32 -0.39
N ILE A 111 -11.69 0.53 -1.29
CA ILE A 111 -12.92 0.29 -2.07
C ILE A 111 -12.72 -0.94 -2.97
N PHE A 112 -11.65 -0.96 -3.76
CA PHE A 112 -11.34 -2.09 -4.63
C PHE A 112 -11.10 -3.38 -3.84
N VAL A 113 -10.36 -3.33 -2.72
CA VAL A 113 -10.15 -4.50 -1.85
C VAL A 113 -11.48 -5.03 -1.33
N THR A 114 -12.39 -4.15 -0.89
CA THR A 114 -13.70 -4.56 -0.37
C THR A 114 -14.53 -5.23 -1.44
N ILE A 115 -14.61 -4.65 -2.64
CA ILE A 115 -15.34 -5.23 -3.78
C ILE A 115 -14.74 -6.60 -4.15
N LEU A 116 -13.43 -6.66 -4.35
CA LEU A 116 -12.77 -7.91 -4.73
C LEU A 116 -12.86 -8.97 -3.64
N SER A 117 -12.82 -8.60 -2.35
CA SER A 117 -13.01 -9.53 -1.23
C SER A 117 -14.40 -10.14 -1.23
N ALA A 118 -15.45 -9.35 -1.52
CA ALA A 118 -16.81 -9.86 -1.63
C ALA A 118 -16.92 -10.92 -2.74
N PHE A 119 -16.35 -10.65 -3.93
CA PHE A 119 -16.43 -11.56 -5.07
C PHE A 119 -15.53 -12.79 -4.92
N PHE A 120 -14.25 -12.61 -4.59
CA PHE A 120 -13.25 -13.68 -4.65
C PHE A 120 -13.03 -14.41 -3.32
N LEU A 121 -13.29 -13.76 -2.18
CA LEU A 121 -13.15 -14.34 -0.85
C LEU A 121 -14.50 -14.63 -0.20
N LYS A 122 -15.61 -14.23 -0.85
CA LYS A 122 -16.98 -14.34 -0.32
C LYS A 122 -17.12 -13.69 1.07
N GLU A 123 -16.35 -12.62 1.33
CA GLU A 123 -16.43 -11.86 2.58
C GLU A 123 -17.76 -11.08 2.59
N PHE A 124 -18.52 -11.21 3.68
CA PHE A 124 -19.75 -10.44 3.88
C PHE A 124 -19.40 -8.98 4.21
N ILE A 125 -19.94 -8.05 3.44
CA ILE A 125 -19.78 -6.62 3.66
C ILE A 125 -20.97 -6.11 4.48
N GLY A 126 -20.79 -6.04 5.80
CA GLY A 126 -21.81 -5.52 6.70
C GLY A 126 -22.01 -4.01 6.57
N LEU A 127 -23.19 -3.53 6.98
CA LEU A 127 -23.55 -2.11 6.90
C LEU A 127 -22.54 -1.20 7.65
N PHE A 128 -22.05 -1.61 8.81
CA PHE A 128 -21.02 -0.85 9.55
C PHE A 128 -19.74 -0.64 8.73
N ARG A 129 -19.34 -1.64 7.94
CA ARG A 129 -18.17 -1.54 7.07
C ARG A 129 -18.39 -0.51 5.96
N ILE A 130 -19.56 -0.52 5.32
CA ILE A 130 -19.94 0.47 4.30
C ILE A 130 -20.00 1.86 4.91
N THR A 131 -20.70 2.04 6.04
CA THR A 131 -20.83 3.34 6.72
C THR A 131 -19.45 3.88 7.13
N GLY A 132 -18.61 3.05 7.72
CA GLY A 132 -17.25 3.47 8.10
C GLY A 132 -16.39 3.86 6.90
N MET A 133 -16.49 3.14 5.78
CA MET A 133 -15.81 3.52 4.52
C MET A 133 -16.28 4.86 3.99
N VAL A 134 -17.58 5.12 4.00
CA VAL A 134 -18.15 6.41 3.56
C VAL A 134 -17.66 7.55 4.47
N ILE A 135 -17.63 7.35 5.78
CA ILE A 135 -17.12 8.36 6.73
C ILE A 135 -15.62 8.61 6.49
N CYS A 136 -14.81 7.57 6.31
CA CYS A 136 -13.40 7.71 5.94
C CYS A 136 -13.23 8.51 4.65
N PHE A 137 -14.03 8.18 3.63
CA PHE A 137 -14.01 8.88 2.35
C PHE A 137 -14.29 10.36 2.49
N ILE A 138 -15.34 10.72 3.24
CA ILE A 138 -15.69 12.12 3.54
C ILE A 138 -14.54 12.81 4.28
N GLY A 139 -13.96 12.17 5.30
CA GLY A 139 -12.83 12.72 6.06
C GLY A 139 -11.60 12.99 5.19
N VAL A 140 -11.25 12.07 4.29
CA VAL A 140 -10.14 12.25 3.35
C VAL A 140 -10.44 13.34 2.32
N LEU A 141 -11.67 13.38 1.77
CA LEU A 141 -12.10 14.46 0.87
C LEU A 141 -12.01 15.83 1.54
N PHE A 142 -12.46 15.93 2.79
CA PHE A 142 -12.42 17.18 3.55
C PHE A 142 -10.98 17.64 3.80
N LEU A 143 -10.07 16.71 4.13
CA LEU A 143 -8.64 17.00 4.29
C LEU A 143 -8.04 17.58 3.01
N ILE A 144 -8.25 16.92 1.89
CA ILE A 144 -7.59 17.25 0.63
C ILE A 144 -8.19 18.51 0.01
N SER A 145 -9.50 18.71 0.12
CA SER A 145 -10.16 19.94 -0.30
C SER A 145 -9.81 21.13 0.59
N GLN A 146 -9.14 20.92 1.72
CA GLN A 146 -8.91 21.94 2.74
C GLN A 146 -10.22 22.63 3.16
N GLY A 147 -11.31 21.87 3.28
CA GLY A 147 -12.64 22.38 3.61
C GLY A 147 -13.31 23.23 2.51
N SER A 148 -12.74 23.33 1.31
CA SER A 148 -13.26 24.14 0.21
C SER A 148 -14.00 23.29 -0.83
N LEU A 149 -15.32 23.48 -0.94
CA LEU A 149 -16.12 22.85 -1.99
C LEU A 149 -15.68 23.27 -3.40
N GLN A 150 -15.17 24.49 -3.55
CA GLN A 150 -14.68 24.99 -4.84
C GLN A 150 -13.43 24.24 -5.31
N LYS A 151 -12.51 23.88 -4.40
CA LYS A 151 -11.35 23.04 -4.74
C LYS A 151 -11.80 21.64 -5.15
N LEU A 152 -12.84 21.10 -4.54
CA LEU A 152 -13.41 19.80 -4.88
C LEU A 152 -14.15 19.85 -6.23
N ALA A 153 -14.90 20.91 -6.51
CA ALA A 153 -15.62 21.10 -7.77
C ALA A 153 -14.67 21.30 -8.97
N ASN A 154 -13.49 21.89 -8.73
CA ASN A 154 -12.46 22.11 -9.74
C ASN A 154 -11.51 20.90 -9.91
N PHE A 155 -11.87 19.74 -9.35
CA PHE A 155 -11.10 18.52 -9.50
C PHE A 155 -11.22 17.98 -10.93
N HIS A 156 -10.09 17.92 -11.65
CA HIS A 156 -10.05 17.40 -13.01
C HIS A 156 -9.26 16.08 -13.05
N PHE A 157 -9.89 15.06 -13.59
CA PHE A 157 -9.29 13.76 -13.78
C PHE A 157 -8.28 13.78 -14.93
N GLY A 158 -7.00 13.56 -14.64
CA GLY A 158 -5.92 13.54 -15.62
C GLY A 158 -5.33 12.15 -15.83
N LYS A 159 -4.35 12.05 -16.74
CA LYS A 159 -3.62 10.79 -17.02
C LYS A 159 -2.96 10.21 -15.77
N GLY A 160 -2.40 11.06 -14.91
CA GLY A 160 -1.79 10.63 -13.65
C GLY A 160 -2.79 9.99 -12.70
N ASP A 161 -4.00 10.53 -12.62
CA ASP A 161 -5.05 10.02 -11.73
C ASP A 161 -5.51 8.61 -12.16
N VAL A 162 -5.60 8.36 -13.47
CA VAL A 162 -5.89 7.02 -14.02
C VAL A 162 -4.78 6.03 -13.66
N MET A 163 -3.51 6.45 -13.73
CA MET A 163 -2.37 5.60 -13.32
C MET A 163 -2.44 5.23 -11.84
N VAL A 164 -2.80 6.18 -10.98
CA VAL A 164 -2.96 5.93 -9.54
C VAL A 164 -4.16 5.02 -9.26
N LEU A 165 -5.28 5.18 -9.97
CA LEU A 165 -6.41 4.24 -9.87
C LEU A 165 -6.00 2.82 -10.26
N PHE A 166 -5.26 2.68 -11.36
CA PHE A 166 -4.76 1.39 -11.80
C PHE A 166 -3.78 0.77 -10.80
N SER A 167 -2.91 1.59 -10.19
CA SER A 167 -2.07 1.18 -9.07
C SER A 167 -2.89 0.68 -7.88
N ALA A 168 -3.91 1.43 -7.44
CA ALA A 168 -4.79 1.05 -6.34
C ALA A 168 -5.54 -0.26 -6.61
N PHE A 169 -6.02 -0.45 -7.83
CA PHE A 169 -6.66 -1.71 -8.26
C PHE A 169 -5.67 -2.88 -8.25
N SER A 170 -4.45 -2.67 -8.75
CA SER A 170 -3.38 -3.66 -8.71
C SER A 170 -3.04 -4.09 -7.27
N PHE A 171 -2.94 -3.12 -6.35
CA PHE A 171 -2.72 -3.40 -4.94
C PHE A 171 -3.89 -4.15 -4.28
N ALA A 172 -5.11 -3.89 -4.73
CA ALA A 172 -6.27 -4.64 -4.27
C ALA A 172 -6.19 -6.12 -4.70
N ILE A 173 -5.81 -6.40 -5.96
CA ILE A 173 -5.56 -7.77 -6.42
C ILE A 173 -4.47 -8.44 -5.57
N TYR A 174 -3.34 -7.74 -5.36
CA TYR A 174 -2.27 -8.21 -4.48
C TYR A 174 -2.80 -8.60 -3.09
N SER A 175 -3.60 -7.75 -2.47
CA SER A 175 -4.16 -7.99 -1.12
C SER A 175 -5.05 -9.24 -1.06
N ILE A 176 -5.83 -9.51 -2.13
CA ILE A 176 -6.60 -10.74 -2.26
C ILE A 176 -5.70 -11.96 -2.43
N LEU A 177 -4.66 -11.85 -3.27
CA LEU A 177 -3.70 -12.93 -3.47
C LEU A 177 -2.93 -13.24 -2.17
N VAL A 178 -2.52 -12.24 -1.40
CA VAL A 178 -1.90 -12.43 -0.08
C VAL A 178 -2.80 -13.23 0.85
N LYS A 179 -4.11 -12.93 0.88
CA LYS A 179 -5.07 -13.69 1.69
C LYS A 179 -5.16 -15.17 1.28
N LYS A 180 -4.93 -15.46 0.00
CA LYS A 180 -4.92 -16.82 -0.57
C LYS A 180 -3.54 -17.47 -0.57
N LYS A 181 -2.54 -16.87 0.11
CA LYS A 181 -1.17 -17.40 0.17
C LYS A 181 -1.16 -18.85 0.66
N PRO A 182 -0.52 -19.79 -0.07
CA PRO A 182 -0.35 -21.16 0.40
C PRO A 182 0.34 -21.19 1.77
N ALA A 183 -0.25 -21.88 2.75
CA ALA A 183 0.25 -21.94 4.12
C ALA A 183 1.67 -22.56 4.22
N ALA A 184 2.01 -23.42 3.28
CA ALA A 184 3.32 -24.07 3.19
C ALA A 184 4.45 -23.12 2.73
N ILE A 185 4.15 -21.92 2.23
CA ILE A 185 5.16 -20.92 1.89
C ILE A 185 5.34 -19.99 3.09
N SER A 186 6.55 -19.98 3.66
CA SER A 186 6.86 -19.10 4.79
C SER A 186 6.81 -17.61 4.38
N PRO A 187 6.42 -16.69 5.29
CA PRO A 187 6.27 -15.27 4.97
C PRO A 187 7.54 -14.64 4.39
N VAL A 188 8.71 -14.99 4.92
CA VAL A 188 9.99 -14.44 4.46
C VAL A 188 10.34 -14.93 3.06
N VAL A 189 10.10 -16.20 2.75
CA VAL A 189 10.30 -16.77 1.41
C VAL A 189 9.32 -16.18 0.42
N PHE A 190 8.07 -16.02 0.81
CA PHE A 190 7.05 -15.38 0.00
C PHE A 190 7.48 -13.97 -0.44
N LEU A 191 7.86 -13.10 0.52
CA LEU A 191 8.30 -11.74 0.21
C LEU A 191 9.58 -11.73 -0.64
N PHE A 192 10.58 -12.55 -0.29
CA PHE A 192 11.80 -12.67 -1.09
C PHE A 192 11.49 -13.03 -2.54
N THR A 193 10.62 -14.02 -2.74
CA THR A 193 10.29 -14.51 -4.09
C THR A 193 9.55 -13.46 -4.90
N ILE A 194 8.54 -12.80 -4.32
CA ILE A 194 7.76 -11.78 -5.05
C ILE A 194 8.57 -10.50 -5.29
N PHE A 195 9.46 -10.10 -4.37
CA PHE A 195 10.34 -8.95 -4.57
C PHE A 195 11.35 -9.21 -5.68
N THR A 196 12.04 -10.37 -5.62
CA THR A 196 13.02 -10.75 -6.64
C THR A 196 12.36 -10.89 -8.01
N LEU A 197 11.25 -11.61 -8.10
CA LEU A 197 10.54 -11.81 -9.36
C LEU A 197 10.00 -10.48 -9.92
N GLY A 198 9.39 -9.64 -9.07
CA GLY A 198 8.92 -8.32 -9.47
C GLY A 198 10.05 -7.40 -9.94
N THR A 199 11.22 -7.47 -9.31
CA THR A 199 12.44 -6.76 -9.74
C THR A 199 12.93 -7.26 -11.10
N LEU A 200 12.93 -8.57 -11.33
CA LEU A 200 13.29 -9.16 -12.62
C LEU A 200 12.32 -8.72 -13.74
N VAL A 201 11.04 -8.63 -13.45
CA VAL A 201 10.05 -8.11 -14.40
C VAL A 201 10.26 -6.61 -14.68
N LEU A 202 10.68 -5.84 -13.67
CA LEU A 202 11.00 -4.40 -13.84
C LEU A 202 12.30 -4.16 -14.64
N PHE A 203 13.22 -5.11 -14.63
CA PHE A 203 14.56 -4.95 -15.20
C PHE A 203 14.57 -4.46 -16.66
N PRO A 204 13.82 -5.08 -17.62
CA PRO A 204 13.81 -4.60 -18.99
C PRO A 204 13.26 -3.17 -19.12
N PHE A 205 12.29 -2.79 -18.33
CA PHE A 205 11.73 -1.43 -18.31
C PHE A 205 12.72 -0.42 -17.72
N TYR A 206 13.48 -0.82 -16.69
CA TYR A 206 14.57 -0.03 -16.12
C TYR A 206 15.67 0.23 -17.16
N ILE A 207 16.10 -0.80 -17.90
CA ILE A 207 17.09 -0.63 -18.98
C ILE A 207 16.56 0.32 -20.05
N TYR A 208 15.31 0.12 -20.49
CA TYR A 208 14.68 1.00 -21.48
C TYR A 208 14.63 2.47 -20.99
N GLU A 209 14.21 2.71 -19.74
CA GLU A 209 14.16 4.05 -19.17
C GLU A 209 15.55 4.67 -19.06
N THR A 210 16.55 3.91 -18.63
CA THR A 210 17.93 4.40 -18.44
C THR A 210 18.63 4.72 -19.78
N VAL A 211 18.45 3.88 -20.79
CA VAL A 211 19.05 4.11 -22.13
C VAL A 211 18.43 5.32 -22.82
N ASN A 212 17.14 5.58 -22.58
CA ASN A 212 16.43 6.72 -23.16
C ASN A 212 16.42 7.97 -22.25
N ALA A 213 17.11 7.92 -21.11
CA ALA A 213 17.17 9.06 -20.20
C ALA A 213 17.97 10.22 -20.83
N LEU A 214 17.33 11.38 -20.91
CA LEU A 214 17.96 12.61 -21.46
C LEU A 214 18.95 13.27 -20.46
N VAL A 215 18.84 12.96 -19.17
CA VAL A 215 19.64 13.56 -18.13
C VAL A 215 20.21 12.46 -17.23
N PRO A 216 21.53 12.46 -16.98
CA PRO A 216 22.14 11.49 -16.06
C PRO A 216 21.66 11.72 -14.63
N VAL A 217 21.50 10.62 -13.90
CA VAL A 217 21.12 10.65 -12.48
C VAL A 217 22.32 11.11 -11.65
N HIS A 218 22.16 12.22 -10.94
CA HIS A 218 23.18 12.73 -10.01
C HIS A 218 22.96 12.16 -8.61
N TRP A 219 23.76 11.17 -8.25
CA TRP A 219 23.69 10.52 -6.95
C TRP A 219 24.12 11.45 -5.81
N ASN A 220 23.31 11.54 -4.77
CA ASN A 220 23.61 12.28 -3.55
C ASN A 220 23.15 11.48 -2.31
N GLY A 221 23.60 11.91 -1.13
CA GLY A 221 23.30 11.20 0.13
C GLY A 221 21.81 11.08 0.43
N ASN A 222 21.02 12.11 0.12
CA ASN A 222 19.58 12.12 0.34
C ASN A 222 18.88 11.09 -0.54
N MET A 223 19.30 10.95 -1.81
CA MET A 223 18.77 9.95 -2.73
C MET A 223 19.06 8.53 -2.23
N ILE A 224 20.29 8.29 -1.78
CA ILE A 224 20.68 6.98 -1.23
C ILE A 224 19.86 6.68 0.02
N ALA A 225 19.77 7.61 0.98
CA ALA A 225 18.94 7.46 2.18
C ALA A 225 17.47 7.18 1.85
N THR A 226 16.95 7.86 0.83
CA THR A 226 15.59 7.63 0.33
C THR A 226 15.41 6.20 -0.19
N ILE A 227 16.32 5.69 -1.00
CA ILE A 227 16.26 4.32 -1.52
C ILE A 227 16.33 3.31 -0.37
N PHE A 228 17.16 3.53 0.64
CA PHE A 228 17.21 2.70 1.84
C PHE A 228 15.89 2.73 2.62
N TYR A 229 15.31 3.89 2.84
CA TYR A 229 14.01 4.03 3.48
C TYR A 229 12.91 3.28 2.70
N LEU A 230 12.86 3.45 1.37
CA LEU A 230 11.89 2.77 0.52
C LEU A 230 12.13 1.26 0.43
N GLY A 231 13.38 0.83 0.34
CA GLY A 231 13.74 -0.59 0.20
C GLY A 231 13.54 -1.37 1.50
N ILE A 232 14.03 -0.87 2.62
CA ILE A 232 13.96 -1.57 3.90
C ILE A 232 12.66 -1.22 4.64
N GLY A 233 12.41 0.06 4.90
CA GLY A 233 11.24 0.50 5.66
C GLY A 233 9.94 0.17 4.94
N ASN A 234 9.76 0.78 3.80
CA ASN A 234 8.50 0.65 3.05
C ASN A 234 8.28 -0.74 2.44
N SER A 235 9.33 -1.36 1.87
CA SER A 235 9.18 -2.65 1.20
C SER A 235 9.27 -3.80 2.19
N ILE A 236 10.36 -3.99 2.93
CA ILE A 236 10.50 -5.17 3.80
C ILE A 236 9.56 -5.06 5.00
N ILE A 237 9.72 -4.02 5.82
CA ILE A 237 8.96 -3.90 7.07
C ILE A 237 7.49 -3.66 6.77
N GLY A 238 7.18 -2.75 5.85
CA GLY A 238 5.80 -2.41 5.48
C GLY A 238 5.04 -3.58 4.88
N PHE A 239 5.59 -4.27 3.87
CA PHE A 239 4.90 -5.42 3.25
C PHE A 239 4.81 -6.62 4.19
N PHE A 240 5.83 -6.87 5.03
CA PHE A 240 5.75 -7.91 6.05
C PHE A 240 4.62 -7.62 7.04
N GLY A 241 4.55 -6.38 7.56
CA GLY A 241 3.50 -5.94 8.47
C GLY A 241 2.11 -6.01 7.83
N TRP A 242 1.98 -5.54 6.59
CA TRP A 242 0.73 -5.60 5.83
C TRP A 242 0.23 -7.02 5.60
N ASN A 243 1.10 -7.90 5.11
CA ASN A 243 0.73 -9.28 4.83
C ASN A 243 0.36 -10.04 6.11
N ALA A 244 1.11 -9.83 7.19
CA ALA A 244 0.81 -10.42 8.49
C ALA A 244 -0.51 -9.87 9.09
N ALA A 245 -0.84 -8.61 8.82
CA ALA A 245 -2.14 -8.03 9.19
C ALA A 245 -3.28 -8.66 8.38
N ILE A 246 -3.12 -8.85 7.07
CA ILE A 246 -4.12 -9.54 6.23
C ILE A 246 -4.39 -10.96 6.75
N GLU A 247 -3.37 -11.70 7.14
CA GLU A 247 -3.54 -13.05 7.72
C GLU A 247 -4.33 -13.03 9.04
N LYS A 248 -4.20 -11.96 9.82
CA LYS A 248 -4.83 -11.84 11.15
C LYS A 248 -6.21 -11.19 11.12
N LEU A 249 -6.40 -10.14 10.33
CA LEU A 249 -7.60 -9.30 10.30
C LEU A 249 -8.50 -9.56 9.08
N GLY A 250 -7.95 -10.13 8.01
CA GLY A 250 -8.58 -10.19 6.69
C GLY A 250 -8.21 -9.01 5.80
N SER A 251 -8.39 -9.18 4.48
CA SER A 251 -7.96 -8.19 3.48
C SER A 251 -8.74 -6.88 3.59
N THR A 252 -10.06 -6.95 3.71
CA THR A 252 -10.91 -5.75 3.79
C THR A 252 -10.66 -4.93 5.06
N ALA A 253 -10.59 -5.60 6.24
CA ALA A 253 -10.32 -4.89 7.49
C ALA A 253 -8.94 -4.23 7.49
N THR A 254 -7.92 -4.91 6.96
CA THR A 254 -6.56 -4.36 6.84
C THR A 254 -6.54 -3.16 5.89
N ALA A 255 -7.20 -3.26 4.73
CA ALA A 255 -7.22 -2.21 3.72
C ALA A 255 -7.83 -0.89 4.24
N LEU A 256 -8.82 -0.96 5.13
CA LEU A 256 -9.43 0.24 5.71
C LEU A 256 -8.44 1.09 6.52
N PHE A 257 -7.42 0.49 7.12
CA PHE A 257 -6.37 1.22 7.83
C PHE A 257 -5.51 2.09 6.89
N ALA A 258 -5.48 1.81 5.59
CA ALA A 258 -4.78 2.68 4.63
C ALA A 258 -5.35 4.10 4.58
N ASN A 259 -6.62 4.29 4.93
CA ASN A 259 -7.23 5.62 5.05
C ASN A 259 -6.57 6.48 6.16
N LEU A 260 -5.80 5.90 7.09
CA LEU A 260 -5.03 6.63 8.09
C LEU A 260 -3.73 7.22 7.52
N ILE A 261 -3.29 6.81 6.33
CA ILE A 261 -2.06 7.33 5.70
C ILE A 261 -2.08 8.86 5.59
N PRO A 262 -3.15 9.54 5.10
CA PRO A 262 -3.18 11.00 5.05
C PRO A 262 -3.09 11.65 6.44
N VAL A 263 -3.66 11.02 7.47
CA VAL A 263 -3.59 11.51 8.85
C VAL A 263 -2.16 11.48 9.36
N PHE A 264 -1.47 10.34 9.22
CA PHE A 264 -0.07 10.23 9.62
C PHE A 264 0.87 11.08 8.76
N SER A 265 0.63 11.15 7.44
CA SER A 265 1.37 12.07 6.56
C SER A 265 1.27 13.53 7.01
N THR A 266 0.09 13.96 7.48
CA THR A 266 -0.10 15.30 8.05
C THR A 266 0.72 15.48 9.32
N ILE A 267 0.68 14.51 10.24
CA ILE A 267 1.47 14.55 11.48
C ILE A 267 2.97 14.62 11.15
N GLU A 268 3.43 13.80 10.22
CA GLU A 268 4.83 13.79 9.77
C GLU A 268 5.22 15.12 9.11
N ALA A 269 4.35 15.72 8.30
CA ALA A 269 4.60 17.03 7.69
C ALA A 269 4.73 18.14 8.75
N VAL A 270 3.88 18.14 9.78
CA VAL A 270 3.98 19.07 10.90
C VAL A 270 5.27 18.87 11.68
N LEU A 271 5.65 17.63 11.99
CA LEU A 271 6.82 17.33 12.81
C LEU A 271 8.16 17.54 12.09
N PHE A 272 8.25 17.15 10.82
CA PHE A 272 9.52 17.13 10.06
C PHE A 272 9.67 18.30 9.09
N LEU A 273 8.55 18.82 8.55
CA LEU A 273 8.56 19.95 7.61
C LEU A 273 8.09 21.25 8.26
N HIS A 274 7.75 21.23 9.56
CA HIS A 274 7.25 22.39 10.32
C HIS A 274 6.02 23.04 9.67
N GLU A 275 5.16 22.25 9.01
CA GLU A 275 3.91 22.73 8.44
C GLU A 275 2.92 23.12 9.55
N GLN A 276 2.05 24.11 9.26
CA GLN A 276 1.07 24.56 10.24
C GLN A 276 -0.09 23.59 10.36
N PHE A 277 -0.36 23.13 11.58
CA PHE A 277 -1.55 22.32 11.89
C PHE A 277 -2.80 23.20 11.86
N SER A 278 -3.80 22.78 11.12
CA SER A 278 -5.07 23.51 11.00
C SER A 278 -6.24 22.73 11.60
N PHE A 279 -7.33 23.42 11.89
CA PHE A 279 -8.57 22.79 12.36
C PHE A 279 -9.15 21.78 11.37
N ILE A 280 -8.88 21.96 10.08
CA ILE A 280 -9.24 21.01 9.02
C ILE A 280 -8.57 19.65 9.22
N HIS A 281 -7.29 19.65 9.59
CA HIS A 281 -6.55 18.41 9.89
C HIS A 281 -7.15 17.66 11.08
N LEU A 282 -7.61 18.40 12.10
CA LEU A 282 -8.26 17.81 13.27
C LEU A 282 -9.60 17.15 12.89
N ILE A 283 -10.49 17.87 12.20
CA ILE A 283 -11.79 17.31 11.77
C ILE A 283 -11.60 16.10 10.88
N SER A 284 -10.72 16.21 9.88
CA SER A 284 -10.42 15.09 8.96
C SER A 284 -9.91 13.87 9.71
N GLY A 285 -8.98 14.08 10.64
CA GLY A 285 -8.42 13.02 11.48
C GLY A 285 -9.51 12.31 12.29
N VAL A 286 -10.40 13.05 12.93
CA VAL A 286 -11.54 12.51 13.71
C VAL A 286 -12.48 11.70 12.81
N LEU A 287 -12.82 12.20 11.62
CA LEU A 287 -13.67 11.48 10.66
C LEU A 287 -13.01 10.19 10.17
N VAL A 288 -11.74 10.23 9.79
CA VAL A 288 -11.03 9.06 9.28
C VAL A 288 -10.84 8.01 10.37
N ILE A 289 -10.40 8.40 11.57
CA ILE A 289 -10.22 7.46 12.69
C ILE A 289 -11.57 6.87 13.11
N GLY A 290 -12.60 7.71 13.26
CA GLY A 290 -13.97 7.27 13.58
C GLY A 290 -14.52 6.31 12.53
N GLY A 291 -14.33 6.61 11.25
CA GLY A 291 -14.73 5.76 10.14
C GLY A 291 -14.02 4.38 10.15
N VAL A 292 -12.69 4.35 10.40
CA VAL A 292 -11.92 3.09 10.54
C VAL A 292 -12.45 2.27 11.73
N ILE A 293 -12.73 2.91 12.88
CA ILE A 293 -13.28 2.21 14.04
C ILE A 293 -14.66 1.62 13.70
N ILE A 294 -15.58 2.41 13.14
CA ILE A 294 -16.93 1.96 12.77
C ILE A 294 -16.87 0.81 11.77
N ALA A 295 -16.02 0.92 10.75
CA ALA A 295 -15.89 -0.10 9.72
C ALA A 295 -15.36 -1.44 10.25
N ASN A 296 -14.62 -1.42 11.37
CA ASN A 296 -14.07 -2.62 12.01
C ASN A 296 -14.94 -3.14 13.17
N ILE A 297 -16.10 -2.52 13.47
CA ILE A 297 -17.07 -3.08 14.40
C ILE A 297 -17.66 -4.36 13.81
N THR A 298 -17.23 -5.51 14.32
CA THR A 298 -17.82 -6.81 13.95
C THR A 298 -18.99 -7.11 14.88
N ARG A 299 -20.21 -7.16 14.34
CA ARG A 299 -21.29 -7.87 15.06
C ARG A 299 -21.00 -9.36 14.96
N PRO A 300 -21.11 -10.13 16.06
CA PRO A 300 -21.08 -11.59 15.97
C PRO A 300 -22.17 -12.01 14.97
N ALA A 301 -21.78 -12.81 13.98
CA ALA A 301 -22.76 -13.39 13.06
C ALA A 301 -23.85 -14.06 13.90
N LYS A 302 -25.11 -13.66 13.73
CA LYS A 302 -26.24 -14.42 14.24
C LYS A 302 -26.05 -15.85 13.72
N ALA A 303 -25.89 -16.82 14.60
CA ALA A 303 -25.93 -18.21 14.24
C ALA A 303 -27.23 -18.40 13.44
N VAL A 304 -27.09 -18.78 12.16
CA VAL A 304 -28.24 -19.23 11.38
C VAL A 304 -28.68 -20.50 12.09
N GLN A 305 -29.73 -20.41 12.89
CA GLN A 305 -30.46 -21.56 13.37
C GLN A 305 -31.03 -22.21 12.11
N THR A 306 -30.41 -23.26 11.64
CA THR A 306 -30.99 -24.23 10.70
C THR A 306 -32.17 -24.88 11.45
N ILE A 307 -33.36 -24.52 11.04
CA ILE A 307 -34.61 -25.21 11.36
C ILE A 307 -34.69 -26.46 10.48
#